data_fc8ab186a30054b76567d949d0c42a34
#
_entry.id   fc8ab186a30054b76567d949d0c42a34
#
_cell.length_a   1.000
_cell.length_b   1.000
_cell.length_c   1.000
_cell.angle_alpha   90.00
_cell.angle_beta   90.00
_cell.angle_gamma   90.00
#
_symmetry.space_group_name_H-M   'P 1'
#
loop_
_entity.id
_entity.type
_entity.pdbx_description
1 polymer ?
#
loop_
_entity_poly.entity_id
_entity_poly.type
_entity_poly.pdbx_seq_one_letter_code
_entity_poly.pdbx_strand_id
1 'polypeptide(L)'
;MNITAGEARAMSDSDATLHVLFASESGNGEDLADRVARNAAEAVGVPYRIREMDQITAHDLADMRWAIFIISTTGQGDVPYDAEELWDDLIGTDAPLLDHLNYGVLALGDRVYADFCSAGIELDDRLGELGAHRHAELLTCDDDYERPASKWLGAAVHQFAGEIFVQGTGPTSSYSGAAADSRAPRIPEAPGAGDPDAVVEGLRCLSDSDPDREILHVTLALPEGELRGWEPGDSFDLVRSNDPEVVAAVLDHLGIDPEQRLRVSTADTAHGAAPDAGGVPSAAELLRERLDLRLLPHALFEELAERTGHPPMVRMAAALDDSLGVWKEGRDLLSVLQALPPTSLDLEDLVRLLRPLQARTYSAASSPWVDRSHVDLTVRTVRYEKEGRTLEGTVSGALSRRTAPGSRLPVRLRPAPSFRLSDDPTADVVMIGPGVGVAPFRAFLQHRQARGDTGRSWLFCGIRDRDRDFLYRDEFEDWRNQAVLDELDVATSR
;
A
#
# COMPACT_ATOMS: atom_id res chain seq x y z
N MET A 1 -3.07 -14.07 -61.11
CA MET A 1 -3.72 -13.71 -59.85
C MET A 1 -2.60 -13.59 -58.84
N ASN A 2 -2.13 -12.35 -58.62
CA ASN A 2 -1.06 -12.07 -57.67
C ASN A 2 -1.68 -11.93 -56.26
N ILE A 3 -1.27 -12.80 -55.36
CA ILE A 3 -1.51 -12.66 -53.95
C ILE A 3 -0.40 -11.76 -53.43
N THR A 4 -0.75 -10.53 -53.10
CA THR A 4 0.15 -9.57 -52.44
C THR A 4 0.45 -10.09 -51.03
N ALA A 5 1.74 -10.31 -50.78
CA ALA A 5 2.27 -10.56 -49.45
C ALA A 5 1.96 -9.33 -48.59
N GLY A 6 1.20 -9.54 -47.52
CA GLY A 6 1.01 -8.53 -46.49
C GLY A 6 2.37 -8.15 -45.87
N GLU A 7 2.66 -6.89 -45.86
CA GLU A 7 3.85 -6.34 -45.21
C GLU A 7 3.83 -6.73 -43.72
N ALA A 8 4.77 -7.60 -43.34
CA ALA A 8 5.04 -7.87 -41.94
C ALA A 8 5.60 -6.56 -41.35
N ARG A 9 4.77 -5.84 -40.59
CA ARG A 9 5.18 -4.67 -39.79
C ARG A 9 6.24 -5.14 -38.80
N ALA A 10 7.43 -4.57 -38.89
CA ALA A 10 8.47 -4.85 -37.92
C ALA A 10 7.91 -4.50 -36.51
N MET A 11 7.90 -5.48 -35.60
CA MET A 11 7.46 -5.24 -34.22
C MET A 11 8.33 -4.15 -33.57
N SER A 12 7.69 -3.18 -32.94
CA SER A 12 8.39 -2.21 -32.11
C SER A 12 8.83 -2.87 -30.79
N ASP A 13 9.80 -2.30 -30.07
CA ASP A 13 10.19 -2.79 -28.74
C ASP A 13 8.98 -2.82 -27.76
N SER A 14 7.98 -1.99 -27.99
CA SER A 14 6.72 -1.97 -27.23
C SER A 14 5.85 -3.21 -27.47
N ASP A 15 5.87 -3.77 -28.68
CA ASP A 15 5.04 -4.95 -29.04
C ASP A 15 5.50 -6.24 -28.33
N ALA A 16 6.74 -6.29 -27.86
CA ALA A 16 7.35 -7.45 -27.21
C ALA A 16 7.50 -7.30 -25.68
N THR A 17 7.00 -6.22 -25.10
CA THR A 17 7.16 -5.90 -23.67
C THR A 17 5.86 -6.19 -22.92
N LEU A 18 5.96 -6.94 -21.82
CA LEU A 18 4.87 -7.12 -20.87
C LEU A 18 4.83 -5.93 -19.88
N HIS A 19 3.74 -5.20 -19.85
CA HIS A 19 3.51 -4.13 -18.88
C HIS A 19 2.81 -4.70 -17.65
N VAL A 20 3.33 -4.46 -16.47
CA VAL A 20 2.69 -4.77 -15.18
C VAL A 20 2.33 -3.44 -14.54
N LEU A 21 1.05 -3.19 -14.44
CA LEU A 21 0.47 -1.92 -13.96
C LEU A 21 -0.20 -2.18 -12.62
N PHE A 22 0.10 -1.37 -11.62
CA PHE A 22 -0.47 -1.56 -10.28
C PHE A 22 -1.03 -0.26 -9.73
N ALA A 23 -2.06 -0.40 -8.86
CA ALA A 23 -2.59 0.68 -8.02
C ALA A 23 -3.05 0.12 -6.68
N SER A 24 -2.57 0.70 -5.58
CA SER A 24 -2.85 0.18 -4.25
C SER A 24 -2.45 1.13 -3.14
N GLU A 25 -3.40 1.68 -2.41
CA GLU A 25 -3.13 2.55 -1.25
C GLU A 25 -2.40 1.83 -0.10
N SER A 26 -2.56 0.51 0.00
CA SER A 26 -1.91 -0.31 1.04
C SER A 26 -0.53 -0.83 0.64
N GLY A 27 -0.09 -0.59 -0.61
CA GLY A 27 1.15 -1.12 -1.18
C GLY A 27 1.12 -2.62 -1.52
N ASN A 28 -0.02 -3.30 -1.36
CA ASN A 28 -0.14 -4.72 -1.66
C ASN A 28 0.01 -5.00 -3.16
N GLY A 29 -0.53 -4.12 -4.00
CA GLY A 29 -0.39 -4.19 -5.46
C GLY A 29 1.05 -3.98 -5.91
N GLU A 30 1.75 -3.02 -5.32
CA GLU A 30 3.18 -2.77 -5.56
C GLU A 30 4.04 -3.99 -5.21
N ASP A 31 3.85 -4.57 -4.01
CA ASP A 31 4.59 -5.77 -3.59
C ASP A 31 4.37 -6.95 -4.55
N LEU A 32 3.13 -7.17 -5.01
CA LEU A 32 2.83 -8.22 -5.99
C LEU A 32 3.48 -7.95 -7.35
N ALA A 33 3.46 -6.71 -7.83
CA ALA A 33 4.08 -6.33 -9.08
C ALA A 33 5.62 -6.49 -9.00
N ASP A 34 6.23 -5.93 -7.98
CA ASP A 34 7.69 -5.91 -7.85
C ASP A 34 8.27 -7.28 -7.48
N ARG A 35 7.65 -8.02 -6.58
CA ARG A 35 8.18 -9.28 -6.08
C ARG A 35 7.74 -10.48 -6.90
N VAL A 36 6.45 -10.58 -7.21
CA VAL A 36 5.90 -11.78 -7.84
C VAL A 36 5.94 -11.69 -9.36
N ALA A 37 5.38 -10.62 -9.94
CA ALA A 37 5.32 -10.49 -11.40
C ALA A 37 6.73 -10.32 -12.00
N ARG A 38 7.60 -9.54 -11.35
CA ARG A 38 9.02 -9.40 -11.75
C ARG A 38 9.73 -10.74 -11.77
N ASN A 39 9.69 -11.51 -10.66
CA ASN A 39 10.36 -12.81 -10.58
C ASN A 39 9.84 -13.78 -11.62
N ALA A 40 8.52 -13.78 -11.88
CA ALA A 40 7.94 -14.63 -12.93
C ALA A 40 8.39 -14.21 -14.33
N ALA A 41 8.44 -12.92 -14.64
CA ALA A 41 8.90 -12.39 -15.93
C ALA A 41 10.40 -12.69 -16.18
N GLU A 42 11.23 -12.53 -15.16
CA GLU A 42 12.66 -12.86 -15.22
C GLU A 42 12.90 -14.36 -15.40
N ALA A 43 12.12 -15.21 -14.71
CA ALA A 43 12.23 -16.66 -14.84
C ALA A 43 11.93 -17.17 -16.25
N VAL A 44 11.00 -16.56 -16.98
CA VAL A 44 10.67 -16.90 -18.35
C VAL A 44 11.44 -16.08 -19.40
N GLY A 45 12.16 -15.03 -18.96
CA GLY A 45 12.98 -14.18 -19.84
C GLY A 45 12.16 -13.25 -20.74
N VAL A 46 10.93 -12.88 -20.36
CA VAL A 46 10.12 -11.92 -21.10
C VAL A 46 10.53 -10.49 -20.73
N PRO A 47 10.71 -9.57 -21.70
CA PRO A 47 10.89 -8.16 -21.41
C PRO A 47 9.68 -7.61 -20.65
N TYR A 48 9.89 -6.85 -19.58
CA TYR A 48 8.79 -6.32 -18.78
C TYR A 48 9.06 -4.86 -18.35
N ARG A 49 7.97 -4.17 -18.00
CA ARG A 49 7.99 -2.85 -17.33
C ARG A 49 6.93 -2.86 -16.23
N ILE A 50 7.32 -2.45 -15.04
CA ILE A 50 6.43 -2.26 -13.90
C ILE A 50 6.23 -0.76 -13.70
N ARG A 51 4.96 -0.30 -13.62
CA ARG A 51 4.59 1.10 -13.41
C ARG A 51 3.36 1.21 -12.54
N GLU A 52 3.30 2.25 -11.75
CA GLU A 52 2.09 2.69 -11.06
C GLU A 52 1.08 3.26 -12.07
N MET A 53 -0.20 3.11 -11.81
CA MET A 53 -1.25 3.50 -12.78
C MET A 53 -1.37 5.01 -12.93
N ASP A 54 -0.96 5.80 -11.91
CA ASP A 54 -0.85 7.28 -12.00
C ASP A 54 0.20 7.78 -13.00
N GLN A 55 1.12 6.90 -13.44
CA GLN A 55 2.18 7.22 -14.38
C GLN A 55 1.78 6.95 -15.84
N ILE A 56 0.52 6.62 -16.09
CA ILE A 56 0.03 6.28 -17.43
C ILE A 56 -1.35 6.87 -17.70
N THR A 57 -1.57 7.20 -18.96
CA THR A 57 -2.87 7.65 -19.48
C THR A 57 -3.57 6.54 -20.28
N ALA A 58 -4.86 6.69 -20.57
CA ALA A 58 -5.56 5.78 -21.47
C ALA A 58 -4.92 5.73 -22.89
N HIS A 59 -4.29 6.82 -23.34
CA HIS A 59 -3.55 6.84 -24.59
C HIS A 59 -2.26 6.04 -24.54
N ASP A 60 -1.58 5.98 -23.40
CA ASP A 60 -0.42 5.10 -23.22
C ASP A 60 -0.83 3.63 -23.30
N LEU A 61 -2.03 3.27 -22.81
CA LEU A 61 -2.58 1.91 -22.97
C LEU A 61 -2.84 1.56 -24.43
N ALA A 62 -3.24 2.55 -25.24
CA ALA A 62 -3.44 2.37 -26.67
C ALA A 62 -2.15 2.02 -27.42
N ASP A 63 -0.98 2.28 -26.86
CA ASP A 63 0.31 1.90 -27.41
C ASP A 63 0.86 0.57 -26.84
N MET A 64 0.17 -0.02 -25.86
CA MET A 64 0.57 -1.29 -25.24
C MET A 64 -0.14 -2.47 -25.87
N ARG A 65 0.58 -3.56 -26.04
CA ARG A 65 0.02 -4.81 -26.56
C ARG A 65 -0.28 -5.85 -25.48
N TRP A 66 0.47 -5.84 -24.38
CA TRP A 66 0.42 -6.82 -23.32
C TRP A 66 0.45 -6.15 -21.97
N ALA A 67 -0.61 -6.29 -21.16
CA ALA A 67 -0.67 -5.69 -19.83
C ALA A 67 -1.27 -6.64 -18.79
N ILE A 68 -0.71 -6.62 -17.58
CA ILE A 68 -1.29 -7.18 -16.36
C ILE A 68 -1.61 -6.02 -15.44
N PHE A 69 -2.86 -5.94 -15.00
CA PHE A 69 -3.32 -4.95 -14.03
C PHE A 69 -3.44 -5.60 -12.66
N ILE A 70 -2.91 -4.95 -11.64
CA ILE A 70 -3.02 -5.35 -10.23
C ILE A 70 -3.62 -4.16 -9.50
N ILE A 71 -4.88 -4.28 -9.09
CA ILE A 71 -5.63 -3.14 -8.54
C ILE A 71 -6.32 -3.53 -7.24
N SER A 72 -6.19 -2.69 -6.21
CA SER A 72 -6.95 -2.79 -4.96
C SER A 72 -8.27 -2.04 -5.08
N THR A 73 -9.25 -2.43 -4.26
CA THR A 73 -10.46 -1.66 -4.05
C THR A 73 -10.34 -0.90 -2.74
N THR A 74 -10.72 0.37 -2.73
CA THR A 74 -10.66 1.25 -1.57
C THR A 74 -12.05 1.74 -1.17
N GLY A 75 -12.19 2.31 0.02
CA GLY A 75 -13.43 2.93 0.48
C GLY A 75 -14.66 2.03 0.39
N GLN A 76 -15.67 2.44 -0.34
CA GLN A 76 -16.93 1.75 -0.56
C GLN A 76 -17.02 1.10 -1.96
N GLY A 77 -15.90 0.68 -2.50
CA GLY A 77 -15.86 0.09 -3.83
C GLY A 77 -15.06 0.91 -4.85
N ASP A 78 -14.45 1.99 -4.40
CA ASP A 78 -13.80 2.98 -5.25
C ASP A 78 -12.45 2.47 -5.80
N VAL A 79 -12.01 3.03 -6.90
CA VAL A 79 -10.64 2.82 -7.41
C VAL A 79 -9.64 3.49 -6.47
N PRO A 80 -8.41 2.95 -6.31
CA PRO A 80 -7.37 3.61 -5.55
C PRO A 80 -7.01 4.96 -6.17
N TYR A 81 -6.57 5.89 -5.32
CA TYR A 81 -6.11 7.20 -5.77
C TYR A 81 -5.10 7.11 -6.93
N ASP A 82 -4.16 6.17 -6.83
CA ASP A 82 -3.12 5.94 -7.86
C ASP A 82 -3.70 5.40 -9.20
N ALA A 83 -5.02 5.17 -9.31
CA ALA A 83 -5.70 4.77 -10.54
C ALA A 83 -6.79 5.76 -10.99
N GLU A 84 -7.14 6.79 -10.18
CA GLU A 84 -8.26 7.69 -10.46
C GLU A 84 -8.12 8.40 -11.82
N GLU A 85 -6.94 8.96 -12.12
CA GLU A 85 -6.71 9.70 -13.36
C GLU A 85 -6.83 8.79 -14.59
N LEU A 86 -6.24 7.60 -14.53
CA LEU A 86 -6.39 6.60 -15.59
C LEU A 86 -7.85 6.14 -15.72
N TRP A 87 -8.55 5.94 -14.59
CA TRP A 87 -9.94 5.53 -14.58
C TRP A 87 -10.85 6.59 -15.23
N ASP A 88 -10.69 7.86 -14.87
CA ASP A 88 -11.42 8.98 -15.46
C ASP A 88 -11.19 9.08 -16.96
N ASP A 89 -9.97 8.88 -17.43
CA ASP A 89 -9.62 8.82 -18.84
C ASP A 89 -10.35 7.65 -19.54
N LEU A 90 -10.39 6.47 -18.92
CA LEU A 90 -11.01 5.28 -19.51
C LEU A 90 -12.55 5.40 -19.59
N ILE A 91 -13.21 6.01 -18.60
CA ILE A 91 -14.67 6.21 -18.64
C ILE A 91 -15.09 7.45 -19.42
N GLY A 92 -14.15 8.32 -19.75
CA GLY A 92 -14.38 9.54 -20.52
C GLY A 92 -14.91 9.28 -21.94
N THR A 93 -15.50 10.31 -22.56
CA THR A 93 -16.05 10.23 -23.92
C THR A 93 -14.96 10.10 -24.99
N ASP A 94 -13.75 10.49 -24.68
CA ASP A 94 -12.59 10.51 -25.58
C ASP A 94 -11.66 9.29 -25.35
N ALA A 95 -12.12 8.29 -24.59
CA ALA A 95 -11.37 7.08 -24.33
C ALA A 95 -10.97 6.37 -25.64
N PRO A 96 -9.71 5.99 -25.83
CA PRO A 96 -9.24 5.34 -27.03
C PRO A 96 -9.78 3.90 -27.14
N LEU A 97 -9.90 3.40 -28.38
CA LEU A 97 -10.11 1.97 -28.59
C LEU A 97 -8.85 1.19 -28.28
N LEU A 98 -9.00 0.06 -27.59
CA LEU A 98 -7.91 -0.79 -27.12
C LEU A 98 -7.90 -2.18 -27.78
N ASP A 99 -8.37 -2.29 -29.02
CA ASP A 99 -8.61 -3.52 -29.76
C ASP A 99 -7.36 -4.40 -29.99
N HIS A 100 -6.18 -3.89 -29.72
CA HIS A 100 -4.90 -4.60 -29.82
C HIS A 100 -4.29 -4.93 -28.45
N LEU A 101 -4.86 -4.42 -27.35
CA LEU A 101 -4.39 -4.71 -26.00
C LEU A 101 -4.86 -6.10 -25.55
N ASN A 102 -3.91 -6.95 -25.16
CA ASN A 102 -4.19 -8.20 -24.48
C ASN A 102 -3.91 -8.02 -23.00
N TYR A 103 -4.87 -8.35 -22.14
CA TYR A 103 -4.76 -8.02 -20.75
C TYR A 103 -5.21 -9.14 -19.79
N GLY A 104 -4.84 -8.99 -18.51
CA GLY A 104 -5.38 -9.74 -17.39
C GLY A 104 -5.48 -8.83 -16.18
N VAL A 105 -6.49 -9.04 -15.33
CA VAL A 105 -6.72 -8.24 -14.12
C VAL A 105 -6.64 -9.12 -12.88
N LEU A 106 -5.87 -8.68 -11.89
CA LEU A 106 -5.83 -9.17 -10.53
C LEU A 106 -6.43 -8.11 -9.61
N ALA A 107 -7.60 -8.37 -9.06
CA ALA A 107 -8.32 -7.47 -8.17
C ALA A 107 -8.15 -7.88 -6.71
N LEU A 108 -7.75 -6.94 -5.85
CA LEU A 108 -7.63 -7.12 -4.41
C LEU A 108 -8.78 -6.38 -3.70
N GLY A 109 -9.36 -6.99 -2.69
CA GLY A 109 -10.45 -6.40 -1.91
C GLY A 109 -10.59 -7.10 -0.57
N ASP A 110 -11.62 -6.74 0.19
CA ASP A 110 -12.00 -7.35 1.46
C ASP A 110 -13.50 -7.70 1.41
N ARG A 111 -13.85 -8.97 1.61
CA ARG A 111 -15.24 -9.47 1.57
C ARG A 111 -16.13 -8.96 2.70
N VAL A 112 -15.55 -8.30 3.69
CA VAL A 112 -16.31 -7.59 4.74
C VAL A 112 -17.10 -6.43 4.14
N TYR A 113 -16.64 -5.86 3.03
CA TYR A 113 -17.31 -4.78 2.32
C TYR A 113 -18.24 -5.30 1.22
N ALA A 114 -19.36 -4.60 0.99
CA ALA A 114 -20.37 -5.01 0.01
C ALA A 114 -19.82 -5.03 -1.42
N ASP A 115 -18.95 -4.08 -1.74
CA ASP A 115 -18.38 -3.87 -3.08
C ASP A 115 -16.98 -4.51 -3.22
N PHE A 116 -16.93 -5.80 -2.85
CA PHE A 116 -15.72 -6.61 -2.91
C PHE A 116 -15.08 -6.63 -4.30
N CYS A 117 -13.85 -6.16 -4.42
CA CYS A 117 -13.07 -6.10 -5.67
C CYS A 117 -13.73 -5.30 -6.80
N SER A 118 -14.68 -4.40 -6.52
CA SER A 118 -15.43 -3.65 -7.55
C SER A 118 -14.51 -2.88 -8.48
N ALA A 119 -13.52 -2.17 -7.99
CA ALA A 119 -12.56 -1.42 -8.81
C ALA A 119 -11.91 -2.29 -9.91
N GLY A 120 -11.49 -3.50 -9.55
CA GLY A 120 -10.89 -4.42 -10.53
C GLY A 120 -11.89 -5.06 -11.48
N ILE A 121 -13.11 -5.33 -11.01
CA ILE A 121 -14.20 -5.87 -11.84
C ILE A 121 -14.64 -4.83 -12.87
N GLU A 122 -14.85 -3.58 -12.44
CA GLU A 122 -15.23 -2.49 -13.33
C GLU A 122 -14.15 -2.14 -14.35
N LEU A 123 -12.87 -2.19 -13.93
CA LEU A 123 -11.73 -2.02 -14.84
C LEU A 123 -11.71 -3.11 -15.92
N ASP A 124 -11.89 -4.36 -15.52
CA ASP A 124 -11.91 -5.51 -16.44
C ASP A 124 -13.07 -5.40 -17.46
N ASP A 125 -14.27 -5.04 -16.99
CA ASP A 125 -15.44 -4.82 -17.85
C ASP A 125 -15.18 -3.63 -18.81
N ARG A 126 -14.63 -2.53 -18.30
CA ARG A 126 -14.38 -1.33 -19.10
C ARG A 126 -13.32 -1.54 -20.19
N LEU A 127 -12.24 -2.26 -19.89
CA LEU A 127 -11.23 -2.63 -20.88
C LEU A 127 -11.88 -3.47 -22.01
N GLY A 128 -12.75 -4.42 -21.65
CA GLY A 128 -13.50 -5.21 -22.61
C GLY A 128 -14.44 -4.37 -23.49
N GLU A 129 -15.14 -3.37 -22.92
CA GLU A 129 -15.98 -2.43 -23.67
C GLU A 129 -15.18 -1.59 -24.69
N LEU A 130 -13.95 -1.22 -24.35
CA LEU A 130 -13.02 -0.50 -25.22
C LEU A 130 -12.38 -1.40 -26.28
N GLY A 131 -12.73 -2.68 -26.33
CA GLY A 131 -12.29 -3.64 -27.34
C GLY A 131 -11.06 -4.45 -26.99
N ALA A 132 -10.51 -4.28 -25.77
CA ALA A 132 -9.35 -5.05 -25.33
C ALA A 132 -9.67 -6.55 -25.17
N HIS A 133 -8.67 -7.40 -25.37
CA HIS A 133 -8.80 -8.84 -25.31
C HIS A 133 -8.34 -9.39 -23.97
N ARG A 134 -9.29 -9.93 -23.16
CA ARG A 134 -8.94 -10.64 -21.94
C ARG A 134 -8.13 -11.88 -22.26
N HIS A 135 -6.85 -11.89 -21.92
CA HIS A 135 -5.92 -12.99 -22.18
C HIS A 135 -5.72 -13.88 -20.96
N ALA A 136 -5.77 -13.31 -19.74
CA ALA A 136 -5.84 -14.03 -18.49
C ALA A 136 -7.16 -13.72 -17.78
N GLU A 137 -7.81 -14.73 -17.22
CA GLU A 137 -9.09 -14.57 -16.51
C GLU A 137 -8.92 -13.65 -15.30
N LEU A 138 -9.94 -12.81 -15.03
CA LEU A 138 -10.00 -11.97 -13.83
C LEU A 138 -9.87 -12.85 -12.57
N LEU A 139 -8.94 -12.50 -11.68
CA LEU A 139 -8.87 -13.07 -10.35
C LEU A 139 -9.24 -12.01 -9.31
N THR A 140 -10.21 -12.32 -8.45
CA THR A 140 -10.54 -11.53 -7.25
C THR A 140 -9.96 -12.20 -6.01
N CYS A 141 -9.27 -11.43 -5.17
CA CYS A 141 -8.64 -11.91 -3.96
C CYS A 141 -9.13 -11.15 -2.73
N ASP A 142 -9.32 -11.87 -1.63
CA ASP A 142 -9.60 -11.39 -0.29
C ASP A 142 -8.29 -11.16 0.50
N ASP A 143 -8.36 -10.92 1.79
CA ASP A 143 -7.22 -10.64 2.68
C ASP A 143 -6.06 -11.64 2.56
N ASP A 144 -6.34 -12.91 2.29
CA ASP A 144 -5.31 -13.96 2.09
C ASP A 144 -4.83 -14.08 0.64
N TYR A 145 -4.79 -12.96 -0.07
CA TYR A 145 -4.50 -12.85 -1.51
C TYR A 145 -3.13 -13.39 -1.95
N GLU A 146 -2.14 -13.48 -1.08
CA GLU A 146 -0.74 -13.71 -1.47
C GLU A 146 -0.53 -14.97 -2.31
N ARG A 147 -1.11 -16.09 -1.86
CA ARG A 147 -0.94 -17.39 -2.55
C ARG A 147 -1.76 -17.48 -3.84
N PRO A 148 -3.06 -17.18 -3.86
CA PRO A 148 -3.82 -17.17 -5.11
C PRO A 148 -3.27 -16.17 -6.12
N ALA A 149 -2.89 -14.95 -5.68
CA ALA A 149 -2.29 -13.94 -6.53
C ALA A 149 -0.95 -14.38 -7.12
N SER A 150 -0.05 -14.93 -6.30
CA SER A 150 1.26 -15.44 -6.78
C SER A 150 1.10 -16.56 -7.80
N LYS A 151 0.17 -17.50 -7.57
CA LYS A 151 -0.11 -18.57 -8.52
C LYS A 151 -0.67 -18.04 -9.84
N TRP A 152 -1.61 -17.11 -9.76
CA TRP A 152 -2.23 -16.51 -10.93
C TRP A 152 -1.23 -15.66 -11.72
N LEU A 153 -0.45 -14.80 -11.06
CA LEU A 153 0.59 -13.98 -11.71
C LEU A 153 1.63 -14.83 -12.41
N GLY A 154 2.11 -15.89 -11.76
CA GLY A 154 3.03 -16.84 -12.39
C GLY A 154 2.44 -17.47 -13.65
N ALA A 155 1.19 -17.94 -13.60
CA ALA A 155 0.51 -18.53 -14.75
C ALA A 155 0.25 -17.50 -15.86
N ALA A 156 -0.23 -16.30 -15.52
CA ALA A 156 -0.50 -15.22 -16.46
C ALA A 156 0.78 -14.79 -17.19
N VAL A 157 1.86 -14.52 -16.46
CA VAL A 157 3.15 -14.14 -17.06
C VAL A 157 3.66 -15.21 -18.01
N HIS A 158 3.56 -16.49 -17.67
CA HIS A 158 3.92 -17.60 -18.55
C HIS A 158 3.05 -17.63 -19.83
N GLN A 159 1.75 -17.40 -19.70
CA GLN A 159 0.82 -17.36 -20.82
C GLN A 159 1.14 -16.20 -21.78
N PHE A 160 1.32 -14.98 -21.23
CA PHE A 160 1.71 -13.80 -22.02
C PHE A 160 3.07 -14.00 -22.71
N ALA A 161 4.07 -14.52 -21.99
CA ALA A 161 5.38 -14.80 -22.55
C ALA A 161 5.30 -15.79 -23.73
N GLY A 162 4.47 -16.82 -23.62
CA GLY A 162 4.24 -17.79 -24.70
C GLY A 162 3.77 -17.13 -25.99
N GLU A 163 2.82 -16.21 -25.90
CA GLU A 163 2.30 -15.46 -27.04
C GLU A 163 3.30 -14.43 -27.59
N ILE A 164 3.98 -13.70 -26.70
CA ILE A 164 5.02 -12.72 -27.07
C ILE A 164 6.13 -13.43 -27.88
N PHE A 165 6.57 -14.61 -27.46
CA PHE A 165 7.61 -15.38 -28.16
C PHE A 165 7.13 -16.02 -29.46
N VAL A 166 5.85 -16.39 -29.58
CA VAL A 166 5.28 -16.95 -30.81
C VAL A 166 5.10 -15.88 -31.88
N GLN A 167 4.74 -14.69 -31.53
CA GLN A 167 4.51 -13.57 -32.45
C GLN A 167 5.80 -12.82 -32.81
N GLY A 168 6.81 -12.84 -31.93
CA GLY A 168 8.15 -12.37 -32.22
C GLY A 168 8.94 -13.44 -32.97
N THR A 169 9.47 -13.12 -34.12
CA THR A 169 10.48 -13.97 -34.76
C THR A 169 11.61 -14.23 -33.78
N GLY A 170 11.76 -15.43 -33.34
CA GLY A 170 12.55 -16.02 -32.27
C GLY A 170 13.73 -15.24 -31.71
N PRO A 171 14.15 -15.54 -30.49
CA PRO A 171 15.12 -14.74 -29.76
C PRO A 171 16.39 -14.62 -30.60
N THR A 172 16.79 -13.40 -30.94
CA THR A 172 18.19 -13.15 -31.27
C THR A 172 19.00 -13.55 -30.06
N SER A 173 19.66 -14.68 -30.18
CA SER A 173 20.51 -15.30 -29.18
C SER A 173 21.58 -14.33 -28.68
N SER A 174 21.26 -13.56 -27.66
CA SER A 174 22.22 -12.81 -26.87
C SER A 174 21.82 -12.68 -25.39
N TYR A 175 20.70 -13.28 -24.96
CA TYR A 175 20.48 -13.54 -23.54
C TYR A 175 21.01 -14.92 -23.24
N SER A 176 22.29 -15.00 -22.83
CA SER A 176 22.83 -16.17 -22.18
C SER A 176 21.95 -16.43 -20.94
N GLY A 177 21.24 -17.55 -20.94
CA GLY A 177 20.57 -18.05 -19.75
C GLY A 177 21.61 -18.18 -18.62
N ALA A 178 21.79 -17.15 -17.86
CA ALA A 178 22.46 -17.21 -16.59
C ALA A 178 21.44 -17.80 -15.61
N ALA A 179 21.84 -18.92 -15.04
CA ALA A 179 21.13 -19.68 -14.04
C ALA A 179 20.39 -18.77 -13.03
N ALA A 180 19.16 -19.17 -12.71
CA ALA A 180 18.30 -18.57 -11.71
C ALA A 180 18.83 -18.77 -10.28
N ASP A 181 20.11 -18.49 -10.00
CA ASP A 181 20.66 -18.81 -8.68
C ASP A 181 21.83 -17.92 -8.20
N SER A 182 21.98 -16.69 -8.64
CA SER A 182 23.04 -15.84 -8.07
C SER A 182 22.84 -14.34 -8.21
N ARG A 183 21.62 -13.80 -8.32
CA ARG A 183 21.45 -12.35 -8.14
C ARG A 183 21.32 -12.06 -6.65
N ALA A 184 22.21 -11.22 -6.14
CA ALA A 184 22.08 -10.66 -4.80
C ALA A 184 20.67 -10.03 -4.64
N PRO A 185 19.96 -10.28 -3.53
CA PRO A 185 18.63 -9.75 -3.32
C PRO A 185 18.66 -8.21 -3.39
N ARG A 186 17.70 -7.62 -4.10
CA ARG A 186 17.59 -6.16 -4.17
C ARG A 186 17.20 -5.63 -2.79
N ILE A 187 18.01 -4.72 -2.27
CA ILE A 187 17.73 -4.04 -1.03
C ILE A 187 16.59 -3.04 -1.28
N PRO A 188 15.43 -3.13 -0.59
CA PRO A 188 14.37 -2.17 -0.76
C PRO A 188 14.83 -0.77 -0.29
N GLU A 189 14.33 0.26 -0.93
CA GLU A 189 14.52 1.63 -0.47
C GLU A 189 13.83 1.84 0.88
N ALA A 190 14.35 2.76 1.68
CA ALA A 190 13.67 3.13 2.91
C ALA A 190 12.39 3.89 2.54
N PRO A 191 11.21 3.51 3.08
CA PRO A 191 10.00 4.26 2.80
C PRO A 191 10.19 5.70 3.29
N GLY A 192 9.71 6.66 2.49
CA GLY A 192 9.94 8.09 2.74
C GLY A 192 11.34 8.59 2.40
N ALA A 193 12.17 7.79 1.70
CA ALA A 193 13.45 8.27 1.16
C ALA A 193 13.18 9.41 0.18
N GLY A 194 13.70 10.60 0.50
CA GLY A 194 13.46 11.80 -0.29
C GLY A 194 12.20 12.60 0.08
N ASP A 195 11.31 12.05 0.90
CA ASP A 195 10.17 12.80 1.41
C ASP A 195 10.63 13.90 2.40
N PRO A 196 9.95 15.06 2.41
CA PRO A 196 10.26 16.11 3.35
C PRO A 196 9.91 15.72 4.78
N ASP A 197 10.69 16.18 5.75
CA ASP A 197 10.43 15.99 7.17
C ASP A 197 9.41 17.00 7.70
N ALA A 198 8.33 16.51 8.32
CA ALA A 198 7.52 17.29 9.24
C ALA A 198 8.06 17.19 10.68
N VAL A 199 7.74 18.18 11.51
CA VAL A 199 8.10 18.20 12.93
C VAL A 199 6.85 17.95 13.77
N VAL A 200 6.91 16.98 14.67
CA VAL A 200 5.84 16.75 15.65
C VAL A 200 5.87 17.89 16.66
N GLU A 201 4.87 18.74 16.69
CA GLU A 201 4.75 19.82 17.67
C GLU A 201 3.89 19.44 18.87
N GLY A 202 2.88 18.62 18.67
CA GLY A 202 1.96 18.21 19.72
C GLY A 202 1.54 16.75 19.60
N LEU A 203 1.41 16.12 20.77
CA LEU A 203 0.81 14.80 20.96
C LEU A 203 -0.15 14.88 22.14
N ARG A 204 -1.44 14.65 21.90
CA ARG A 204 -2.47 14.70 22.93
C ARG A 204 -3.33 13.43 22.85
N CYS A 205 -3.50 12.72 23.95
CA CYS A 205 -4.45 11.62 24.01
C CYS A 205 -5.89 12.16 24.01
N LEU A 206 -6.73 11.59 23.13
CA LEU A 206 -8.14 11.93 22.97
C LEU A 206 -9.09 10.97 23.67
N SER A 207 -8.62 9.75 23.98
CA SER A 207 -9.40 8.72 24.66
C SER A 207 -9.05 8.66 26.14
N ASP A 208 -9.97 8.15 26.96
CA ASP A 208 -9.65 7.84 28.36
C ASP A 208 -8.63 6.70 28.44
N SER A 209 -7.95 6.64 29.59
CA SER A 209 -6.73 5.89 29.93
C SER A 209 -6.75 4.35 29.73
N ASP A 210 -7.46 3.83 28.73
CA ASP A 210 -7.34 2.43 28.31
C ASP A 210 -6.17 2.30 27.32
N PRO A 211 -5.03 1.70 27.71
CA PRO A 211 -3.85 1.60 26.85
C PRO A 211 -4.09 0.87 25.52
N ASP A 212 -5.09 -0.02 25.47
CA ASP A 212 -5.42 -0.79 24.29
C ASP A 212 -6.36 -0.03 23.32
N ARG A 213 -6.78 1.18 23.72
CA ARG A 213 -7.71 2.03 22.97
C ARG A 213 -7.24 3.47 22.84
N GLU A 214 -5.96 3.68 22.99
CA GLU A 214 -5.37 5.00 22.89
C GLU A 214 -5.60 5.59 21.49
N ILE A 215 -6.14 6.81 21.47
CA ILE A 215 -6.28 7.62 20.26
C ILE A 215 -5.54 8.92 20.48
N LEU A 216 -4.62 9.21 19.59
CA LEU A 216 -3.77 10.38 19.64
C LEU A 216 -4.27 11.45 18.66
N HIS A 217 -4.28 12.68 19.12
CA HIS A 217 -4.25 13.85 18.27
C HIS A 217 -2.78 14.25 18.08
N VAL A 218 -2.34 14.30 16.84
CA VAL A 218 -0.96 14.58 16.46
C VAL A 218 -0.95 15.86 15.65
N THR A 219 -0.21 16.87 16.11
CA THR A 219 0.02 18.11 15.34
C THR A 219 1.39 18.09 14.71
N LEU A 220 1.44 18.20 13.39
CA LEU A 220 2.66 18.24 12.59
C LEU A 220 2.88 19.64 12.01
N ALA A 221 4.04 20.22 12.27
CA ALA A 221 4.50 21.39 11.55
C ALA A 221 5.07 20.93 10.18
N LEU A 222 4.49 21.46 9.11
CA LEU A 222 4.86 21.13 7.74
C LEU A 222 5.99 22.06 7.23
N PRO A 223 7.00 21.52 6.54
CA PRO A 223 8.02 22.35 5.91
C PRO A 223 7.40 23.25 4.83
N GLU A 224 8.16 24.23 4.35
CA GLU A 224 7.74 25.02 3.19
C GLU A 224 7.81 24.17 1.93
N GLY A 225 6.85 24.39 1.00
CA GLY A 225 6.80 23.70 -0.28
C GLY A 225 5.47 22.97 -0.52
N GLU A 226 5.54 21.87 -1.25
CA GLU A 226 4.36 21.13 -1.75
C GLU A 226 3.41 20.66 -0.66
N LEU A 227 3.93 20.22 0.49
CA LEU A 227 3.10 19.79 1.62
C LEU A 227 2.11 20.86 2.11
N ARG A 228 2.34 22.13 1.84
CA ARG A 228 1.43 23.23 2.21
C ARG A 228 0.32 23.46 1.20
N GLY A 229 0.27 22.68 0.13
CA GLY A 229 -0.80 22.69 -0.86
C GLY A 229 -2.02 21.84 -0.51
N TRP A 230 -1.99 21.14 0.64
CA TRP A 230 -3.05 20.23 1.05
C TRP A 230 -4.40 20.91 1.26
N GLU A 231 -5.46 20.11 1.15
CA GLU A 231 -6.86 20.52 1.31
C GLU A 231 -7.59 19.58 2.29
N PRO A 232 -8.71 19.98 2.91
CA PRO A 232 -9.53 19.07 3.70
C PRO A 232 -10.04 17.90 2.87
N GLY A 233 -9.89 16.70 3.38
CA GLY A 233 -10.13 15.45 2.68
C GLY A 233 -8.84 14.73 2.28
N ASP A 234 -7.72 15.46 2.13
CA ASP A 234 -6.41 14.83 1.92
C ASP A 234 -5.93 14.03 3.11
N SER A 235 -4.99 13.15 2.85
CA SER A 235 -4.32 12.32 3.84
C SER A 235 -2.81 12.55 3.83
N PHE A 236 -2.14 12.07 4.86
CA PHE A 236 -0.69 12.12 4.98
C PHE A 236 -0.13 10.74 5.29
N ASP A 237 0.81 10.28 4.48
CA ASP A 237 1.60 9.11 4.77
C ASP A 237 2.66 9.44 5.82
N LEU A 238 2.72 8.64 6.85
CA LEU A 238 3.74 8.71 7.89
C LEU A 238 4.62 7.48 7.84
N VAL A 239 5.92 7.69 7.95
CA VAL A 239 6.91 6.61 8.02
C VAL A 239 7.54 6.57 9.41
N ARG A 240 7.66 5.38 9.96
CA ARG A 240 8.39 5.10 11.21
C ARG A 240 9.12 3.79 11.14
N SER A 241 10.24 3.74 11.82
CA SER A 241 11.06 2.54 11.95
C SER A 241 10.40 1.48 12.84
N ASN A 242 10.73 0.21 12.61
CA ASN A 242 10.43 -0.87 13.53
C ASN A 242 11.02 -0.60 14.92
N ASP A 243 10.48 -1.28 15.93
CA ASP A 243 10.98 -1.16 17.30
C ASP A 243 12.43 -1.69 17.41
N PRO A 244 13.38 -0.88 17.88
CA PRO A 244 14.78 -1.32 18.02
C PRO A 244 14.97 -2.54 18.91
N GLU A 245 14.11 -2.72 19.94
CA GLU A 245 14.16 -3.87 20.83
C GLU A 245 13.72 -5.15 20.10
N VAL A 246 12.68 -5.07 19.26
CA VAL A 246 12.23 -6.19 18.43
C VAL A 246 13.29 -6.52 17.38
N VAL A 247 13.88 -5.52 16.74
CA VAL A 247 14.98 -5.71 15.77
C VAL A 247 16.17 -6.44 16.40
N ALA A 248 16.61 -5.95 17.56
CA ALA A 248 17.73 -6.58 18.29
C ALA A 248 17.40 -8.04 18.67
N ALA A 249 16.17 -8.31 19.13
CA ALA A 249 15.75 -9.64 19.50
C ALA A 249 15.63 -10.60 18.30
N VAL A 250 15.22 -10.12 17.13
CA VAL A 250 15.20 -10.92 15.89
C VAL A 250 16.63 -11.28 15.47
N LEU A 251 17.54 -10.30 15.44
CA LEU A 251 18.93 -10.51 15.07
C LEU A 251 19.63 -11.49 16.03
N ASP A 252 19.42 -11.33 17.34
CA ASP A 252 19.95 -12.23 18.36
C ASP A 252 19.41 -13.65 18.19
N HIS A 253 18.10 -13.81 17.99
CA HIS A 253 17.44 -15.10 17.76
C HIS A 253 18.02 -15.86 16.56
N LEU A 254 18.32 -15.14 15.48
CA LEU A 254 18.86 -15.71 14.24
C LEU A 254 20.39 -15.80 14.27
N GLY A 255 21.06 -15.20 15.25
CA GLY A 255 22.53 -15.16 15.34
C GLY A 255 23.17 -14.30 14.26
N ILE A 256 22.46 -13.26 13.77
CA ILE A 256 22.94 -12.32 12.75
C ILE A 256 23.66 -11.16 13.45
N ASP A 257 24.88 -10.84 13.00
CA ASP A 257 25.61 -9.66 13.48
C ASP A 257 24.87 -8.38 13.06
N PRO A 258 24.48 -7.49 13.99
CA PRO A 258 23.80 -6.22 13.65
C PRO A 258 24.55 -5.36 12.64
N GLU A 259 25.88 -5.42 12.60
CA GLU A 259 26.73 -4.66 11.67
C GLU A 259 27.01 -5.41 10.36
N GLN A 260 26.53 -6.65 10.23
CA GLN A 260 26.65 -7.39 8.97
C GLN A 260 26.00 -6.63 7.82
N ARG A 261 26.67 -6.59 6.67
CA ARG A 261 26.16 -5.95 5.45
C ARG A 261 25.98 -6.99 4.34
N LEU A 262 24.96 -6.79 3.50
CA LEU A 262 24.78 -7.63 2.32
C LEU A 262 25.94 -7.46 1.35
N ARG A 263 26.28 -8.55 0.67
CA ARG A 263 27.25 -8.51 -0.45
C ARG A 263 26.52 -8.05 -1.71
N VAL A 264 26.63 -6.76 -2.03
CA VAL A 264 26.10 -6.23 -3.29
C VAL A 264 27.03 -6.62 -4.41
N SER A 265 26.53 -7.28 -5.45
CA SER A 265 27.30 -7.55 -6.66
C SER A 265 27.58 -6.25 -7.40
N THR A 266 28.83 -6.01 -7.77
CA THR A 266 29.23 -4.82 -8.58
C THR A 266 28.59 -4.81 -9.98
N ALA A 267 27.91 -5.87 -10.39
CA ALA A 267 27.19 -5.92 -11.66
C ALA A 267 25.87 -5.12 -11.64
N ASP A 268 25.27 -4.87 -10.47
CA ASP A 268 24.01 -4.11 -10.34
C ASP A 268 24.24 -2.59 -10.40
N THR A 269 25.45 -2.12 -10.24
CA THR A 269 25.79 -0.68 -10.41
C THR A 269 25.81 -0.23 -11.88
N ALA A 270 25.75 -1.14 -12.84
CA ALA A 270 25.83 -0.83 -14.27
C ALA A 270 24.51 -0.30 -14.86
N HIS A 271 23.39 -0.33 -14.15
CA HIS A 271 22.06 0.12 -14.61
C HIS A 271 21.61 1.44 -13.97
N GLY A 272 22.53 2.28 -13.52
CA GLY A 272 22.26 3.70 -13.27
C GLY A 272 21.73 4.06 -11.88
N ALA A 273 21.43 3.13 -11.01
CA ALA A 273 21.18 3.43 -9.61
C ALA A 273 22.54 3.52 -8.89
N ALA A 274 23.06 4.74 -8.73
CA ALA A 274 24.16 4.98 -7.81
C ALA A 274 23.71 4.54 -6.41
N PRO A 275 24.54 3.82 -5.61
CA PRO A 275 24.21 3.62 -4.22
C PRO A 275 24.01 4.99 -3.58
N ASP A 276 22.90 5.13 -2.83
CA ASP A 276 22.66 6.31 -2.02
C ASP A 276 23.96 6.71 -1.32
N ALA A 277 24.17 8.00 -1.08
CA ALA A 277 25.39 8.55 -0.48
C ALA A 277 25.78 7.94 0.90
N GLY A 278 24.99 6.97 1.42
CA GLY A 278 25.13 6.27 2.71
C GLY A 278 25.74 4.87 2.65
N GLY A 279 25.97 4.27 1.46
CA GLY A 279 26.49 2.90 1.35
C GLY A 279 25.46 1.79 1.60
N VAL A 280 25.89 0.52 1.58
CA VAL A 280 25.02 -0.64 1.86
C VAL A 280 24.62 -0.63 3.34
N PRO A 281 23.31 -0.68 3.67
CA PRO A 281 22.86 -0.68 5.06
C PRO A 281 23.29 -1.94 5.82
N SER A 282 23.47 -1.81 7.12
CA SER A 282 23.72 -2.94 8.03
C SER A 282 22.43 -3.76 8.26
N ALA A 283 22.55 -4.96 8.82
CA ALA A 283 21.42 -5.82 9.18
C ALA A 283 20.44 -5.08 10.12
N ALA A 284 20.98 -4.34 11.10
CA ALA A 284 20.16 -3.57 12.01
C ALA A 284 19.44 -2.42 11.30
N GLU A 285 20.07 -1.73 10.36
CA GLU A 285 19.45 -0.67 9.56
C GLU A 285 18.38 -1.23 8.63
N LEU A 286 18.64 -2.36 7.96
CA LEU A 286 17.67 -3.03 7.08
C LEU A 286 16.40 -3.42 7.83
N LEU A 287 16.53 -4.13 8.95
CA LEU A 287 15.38 -4.57 9.73
C LEU A 287 14.66 -3.39 10.40
N ARG A 288 15.39 -2.35 10.78
CA ARG A 288 14.79 -1.19 11.43
C ARG A 288 14.03 -0.28 10.46
N GLU A 289 14.54 -0.05 9.25
CA GLU A 289 14.09 1.04 8.40
C GLU A 289 13.51 0.60 7.05
N ARG A 290 13.73 -0.65 6.63
CA ARG A 290 13.40 -1.07 5.26
C ARG A 290 12.52 -2.30 5.14
N LEU A 291 12.50 -3.19 6.15
CA LEU A 291 11.75 -4.45 6.10
C LEU A 291 10.61 -4.46 7.10
N ASP A 292 9.43 -4.91 6.68
CA ASP A 292 8.28 -5.05 7.57
C ASP A 292 8.40 -6.33 8.40
N LEU A 293 8.41 -6.19 9.73
CA LEU A 293 8.48 -7.31 10.67
C LEU A 293 7.10 -7.79 11.14
N ARG A 294 6.02 -7.22 10.62
CA ARG A 294 4.64 -7.51 11.04
C ARG A 294 3.77 -8.07 9.93
N LEU A 295 3.89 -7.56 8.71
CA LEU A 295 3.16 -8.07 7.55
C LEU A 295 3.96 -9.23 6.93
N LEU A 296 3.79 -10.42 7.51
CA LEU A 296 4.59 -11.59 7.17
C LEU A 296 4.02 -12.32 5.94
N PRO A 297 4.76 -12.38 4.82
CA PRO A 297 4.33 -13.00 3.58
C PRO A 297 4.20 -14.52 3.70
N HIS A 298 3.33 -15.13 2.88
CA HIS A 298 3.17 -16.58 2.83
C HIS A 298 4.49 -17.31 2.50
N ALA A 299 5.29 -16.76 1.60
CA ALA A 299 6.60 -17.32 1.20
C ALA A 299 7.57 -17.50 2.38
N LEU A 300 7.51 -16.63 3.39
CA LEU A 300 8.29 -16.82 4.63
C LEU A 300 7.89 -18.10 5.36
N PHE A 301 6.60 -18.42 5.42
CA PHE A 301 6.10 -19.63 6.10
C PHE A 301 6.39 -20.90 5.32
N GLU A 302 6.39 -20.85 3.99
CA GLU A 302 6.84 -21.96 3.14
C GLU A 302 8.32 -22.27 3.39
N GLU A 303 9.18 -21.26 3.41
CA GLU A 303 10.60 -21.38 3.71
C GLU A 303 10.85 -21.91 5.13
N LEU A 304 10.12 -21.36 6.13
CA LEU A 304 10.20 -21.84 7.52
C LEU A 304 9.72 -23.30 7.67
N ALA A 305 8.68 -23.69 6.92
CA ALA A 305 8.19 -25.06 6.90
C ALA A 305 9.22 -26.03 6.33
N GLU A 306 9.88 -25.64 5.23
CA GLU A 306 10.93 -26.45 4.59
C GLU A 306 12.15 -26.59 5.49
N ARG A 307 12.67 -25.50 6.04
CA ARG A 307 13.89 -25.51 6.88
C ARG A 307 13.70 -26.19 8.22
N THR A 308 12.55 -25.99 8.87
CA THR A 308 12.30 -26.57 10.20
C THR A 308 11.74 -27.98 10.14
N GLY A 309 11.08 -28.35 9.06
CA GLY A 309 10.31 -29.61 8.98
C GLY A 309 9.20 -29.70 10.03
N HIS A 310 8.81 -28.58 10.67
CA HIS A 310 7.82 -28.56 11.75
C HIS A 310 6.44 -29.00 11.26
N PRO A 311 5.90 -30.16 11.69
CA PRO A 311 4.73 -30.74 11.03
C PRO A 311 3.47 -29.84 11.02
N PRO A 312 3.14 -29.07 12.08
CA PRO A 312 2.04 -28.10 12.00
C PRO A 312 2.28 -27.02 10.95
N MET A 313 3.49 -26.43 10.87
CA MET A 313 3.84 -25.39 9.91
C MET A 313 3.78 -25.93 8.48
N VAL A 314 4.36 -27.09 8.22
CA VAL A 314 4.30 -27.77 6.91
C VAL A 314 2.86 -27.95 6.44
N ARG A 315 1.95 -28.37 7.34
CA ARG A 315 0.54 -28.51 6.97
C ARG A 315 -0.14 -27.17 6.70
N MET A 316 0.07 -26.16 7.54
CA MET A 316 -0.55 -24.84 7.37
C MET A 316 -0.01 -24.11 6.12
N ALA A 317 1.28 -24.14 5.87
CA ALA A 317 1.88 -23.54 4.68
C ALA A 317 1.41 -24.19 3.36
N ALA A 318 1.11 -25.50 3.40
CA ALA A 318 0.59 -26.23 2.25
C ALA A 318 -0.95 -26.22 2.12
N ALA A 319 -1.67 -25.80 3.16
CA ALA A 319 -3.13 -25.81 3.18
C ALA A 319 -3.71 -24.79 2.18
N LEU A 320 -4.89 -25.10 1.67
CA LEU A 320 -5.69 -24.19 0.81
C LEU A 320 -6.73 -23.39 1.61
N ASP A 321 -6.85 -23.68 2.91
CA ASP A 321 -7.71 -22.96 3.84
C ASP A 321 -6.93 -21.85 4.56
N ASP A 322 -7.64 -21.02 5.30
CA ASP A 322 -7.06 -19.89 6.07
C ASP A 322 -6.40 -20.32 7.39
N SER A 323 -6.01 -21.57 7.55
CA SER A 323 -5.38 -22.05 8.80
C SER A 323 -4.07 -21.31 9.13
N LEU A 324 -3.28 -20.93 8.11
CA LEU A 324 -2.09 -20.12 8.29
C LEU A 324 -2.44 -18.68 8.63
N GLY A 325 -3.43 -18.07 7.97
CA GLY A 325 -3.92 -16.72 8.25
C GLY A 325 -4.31 -16.57 9.72
N VAL A 326 -5.19 -17.45 10.20
CA VAL A 326 -5.61 -17.51 11.61
C VAL A 326 -4.43 -17.73 12.56
N TRP A 327 -3.45 -18.56 12.18
CA TRP A 327 -2.29 -18.80 13.04
C TRP A 327 -1.34 -17.60 13.09
N LYS A 328 -1.08 -16.93 11.95
CA LYS A 328 -0.19 -15.76 11.88
C LYS A 328 -0.82 -14.49 12.42
N GLU A 329 -2.15 -14.44 12.53
CA GLU A 329 -2.87 -13.28 13.00
C GLU A 329 -2.32 -12.74 14.32
N GLY A 330 -1.97 -11.47 14.34
CA GLY A 330 -1.42 -10.78 15.50
C GLY A 330 -0.01 -11.22 15.90
N ARG A 331 0.74 -11.94 15.08
CA ARG A 331 2.15 -12.26 15.29
C ARG A 331 3.06 -11.36 14.47
N ASP A 332 4.20 -11.01 15.04
CA ASP A 332 5.34 -10.44 14.34
C ASP A 332 6.39 -11.52 14.03
N LEU A 333 7.42 -11.16 13.28
CA LEU A 333 8.51 -12.08 12.92
C LEU A 333 9.14 -12.74 14.15
N LEU A 334 9.38 -11.98 15.22
CA LEU A 334 9.96 -12.53 16.44
C LEU A 334 9.06 -13.59 17.09
N SER A 335 7.74 -13.32 17.16
CA SER A 335 6.77 -14.30 17.70
C SER A 335 6.74 -15.58 16.87
N VAL A 336 6.81 -15.47 15.56
CA VAL A 336 6.87 -16.62 14.64
C VAL A 336 8.14 -17.44 14.85
N LEU A 337 9.30 -16.78 14.88
CA LEU A 337 10.58 -17.44 15.09
C LEU A 337 10.64 -18.16 16.46
N GLN A 338 10.10 -17.55 17.51
CA GLN A 338 10.04 -18.14 18.85
C GLN A 338 9.06 -19.31 18.96
N ALA A 339 8.04 -19.36 18.13
CA ALA A 339 7.05 -20.45 18.11
C ALA A 339 7.50 -21.69 17.34
N LEU A 340 8.61 -21.61 16.60
CA LEU A 340 9.14 -22.67 15.74
C LEU A 340 10.44 -23.25 16.31
N PRO A 341 10.82 -24.47 15.89
CA PRO A 341 12.15 -24.99 16.16
C PRO A 341 13.24 -24.04 15.62
N PRO A 342 14.45 -24.03 16.23
CA PRO A 342 15.55 -23.20 15.75
C PRO A 342 15.76 -23.35 14.24
N THR A 343 15.85 -22.25 13.55
CA THR A 343 16.06 -22.19 12.10
C THR A 343 17.18 -21.20 11.79
N SER A 344 17.85 -21.40 10.67
CA SER A 344 18.93 -20.53 10.18
C SER A 344 18.43 -19.74 8.97
N LEU A 345 17.75 -18.63 9.19
CA LEU A 345 17.57 -17.61 8.15
C LEU A 345 18.76 -16.65 8.23
N ASP A 346 19.38 -16.38 7.09
CA ASP A 346 20.44 -15.37 7.01
C ASP A 346 19.86 -14.00 6.56
N LEU A 347 20.72 -12.99 6.44
CA LEU A 347 20.31 -11.64 6.06
C LEU A 347 19.76 -11.57 4.62
N GLU A 348 20.30 -12.38 3.70
CA GLU A 348 19.84 -12.46 2.32
C GLU A 348 18.45 -13.08 2.25
N ASP A 349 18.18 -14.10 3.06
CA ASP A 349 16.85 -14.69 3.21
C ASP A 349 15.83 -13.66 3.70
N LEU A 350 16.17 -12.88 4.72
CA LEU A 350 15.26 -11.86 5.25
C LEU A 350 14.90 -10.81 4.19
N VAL A 351 15.87 -10.33 3.42
CA VAL A 351 15.63 -9.35 2.36
C VAL A 351 14.80 -9.96 1.21
N ARG A 352 14.98 -11.24 0.93
CA ARG A 352 14.22 -11.96 -0.10
C ARG A 352 12.77 -12.24 0.31
N LEU A 353 12.55 -12.54 1.59
CA LEU A 353 11.28 -13.07 2.09
C LEU A 353 10.38 -12.01 2.73
N LEU A 354 10.94 -10.98 3.34
CA LEU A 354 10.13 -9.94 3.99
C LEU A 354 9.73 -8.85 3.00
N ARG A 355 8.59 -8.24 3.26
CA ARG A 355 8.09 -7.09 2.50
C ARG A 355 8.89 -5.84 2.84
N PRO A 356 8.94 -4.87 1.92
CA PRO A 356 9.36 -3.52 2.27
C PRO A 356 8.50 -2.94 3.38
N LEU A 357 9.11 -2.18 4.28
CA LEU A 357 8.40 -1.42 5.30
C LEU A 357 7.55 -0.35 4.61
N GLN A 358 6.28 -0.25 4.99
CA GLN A 358 5.33 0.65 4.36
C GLN A 358 4.97 1.83 5.25
N ALA A 359 4.69 2.98 4.63
CA ALA A 359 4.04 4.10 5.27
C ALA A 359 2.63 3.73 5.79
N ARG A 360 2.07 4.57 6.65
CA ARG A 360 0.67 4.47 7.09
C ARG A 360 -0.01 5.81 6.86
N THR A 361 -1.15 5.74 6.20
CA THR A 361 -1.94 6.89 5.78
C THR A 361 -2.90 7.34 6.87
N TYR A 362 -2.97 8.64 7.11
CA TYR A 362 -3.87 9.27 8.08
C TYR A 362 -4.53 10.50 7.47
N SER A 363 -5.85 10.57 7.56
CA SER A 363 -6.60 11.72 7.04
C SER A 363 -6.28 12.99 7.81
N ALA A 364 -6.17 14.11 7.11
CA ALA A 364 -6.06 15.42 7.73
C ALA A 364 -7.29 15.69 8.61
N ALA A 365 -7.05 16.10 9.86
CA ALA A 365 -8.07 16.40 10.86
C ALA A 365 -8.16 17.91 11.15
N SER A 366 -7.52 18.75 10.36
CA SER A 366 -7.57 20.22 10.46
C SER A 366 -7.78 20.87 9.09
N SER A 367 -7.91 22.18 9.05
CA SER A 367 -8.09 22.94 7.80
C SER A 367 -6.89 23.86 7.55
N PRO A 368 -6.34 23.88 6.30
CA PRO A 368 -5.28 24.83 5.92
C PRO A 368 -5.76 26.29 5.89
N TRP A 369 -7.05 26.55 5.92
CA TRP A 369 -7.61 27.90 6.08
C TRP A 369 -7.49 28.42 7.51
N VAL A 370 -7.35 27.53 8.49
CA VAL A 370 -7.05 27.91 9.88
C VAL A 370 -5.54 28.06 10.07
N ASP A 371 -4.78 27.05 9.67
CA ASP A 371 -3.32 27.09 9.66
C ASP A 371 -2.75 26.17 8.58
N ARG A 372 -2.11 26.77 7.57
CA ARG A 372 -1.50 26.04 6.45
C ARG A 372 -0.16 25.44 6.79
N SER A 373 0.49 25.91 7.84
CA SER A 373 1.81 25.44 8.27
C SER A 373 1.75 24.21 9.17
N HIS A 374 0.55 23.85 9.63
CA HIS A 374 0.33 22.69 10.50
C HIS A 374 -0.82 21.84 9.97
N VAL A 375 -0.68 20.53 10.17
CA VAL A 375 -1.78 19.59 9.99
C VAL A 375 -1.97 18.79 11.28
N ASP A 376 -3.25 18.63 11.68
CA ASP A 376 -3.63 17.71 12.73
C ASP A 376 -4.02 16.37 12.14
N LEU A 377 -3.64 15.28 12.80
CA LEU A 377 -4.03 13.92 12.47
C LEU A 377 -4.68 13.25 13.69
N THR A 378 -5.58 12.30 13.43
CA THR A 378 -6.20 11.47 14.46
C THR A 378 -5.73 10.04 14.30
N VAL A 379 -4.92 9.56 15.23
CA VAL A 379 -4.21 8.28 15.12
C VAL A 379 -4.71 7.33 16.19
N ARG A 380 -5.34 6.22 15.79
CA ARG A 380 -5.63 5.11 16.69
C ARG A 380 -4.38 4.27 16.89
N THR A 381 -3.94 4.10 18.13
CA THR A 381 -2.81 3.25 18.47
C THR A 381 -3.23 1.78 18.36
N VAL A 382 -2.48 1.01 17.57
CA VAL A 382 -2.61 -0.44 17.52
C VAL A 382 -1.73 -1.02 18.60
N ARG A 383 -2.34 -1.65 19.61
CA ARG A 383 -1.65 -2.32 20.71
C ARG A 383 -2.50 -3.48 21.21
N TYR A 384 -1.87 -4.61 21.46
CA TYR A 384 -2.53 -5.81 22.00
C TYR A 384 -1.52 -6.78 22.59
N GLU A 385 -2.00 -7.70 23.42
CA GLU A 385 -1.21 -8.77 24.01
C GLU A 385 -1.35 -10.06 23.18
N LYS A 386 -0.23 -10.66 22.82
CA LYS A 386 -0.19 -11.98 22.17
C LYS A 386 0.96 -12.81 22.77
N GLU A 387 0.63 -14.00 23.28
CA GLU A 387 1.62 -14.97 23.82
C GLU A 387 2.56 -14.37 24.86
N GLY A 388 2.05 -13.48 25.71
CA GLY A 388 2.80 -12.82 26.78
C GLY A 388 3.71 -11.67 26.33
N ARG A 389 3.58 -11.24 25.08
CA ARG A 389 4.25 -10.06 24.52
C ARG A 389 3.24 -8.97 24.16
N THR A 390 3.58 -7.74 24.47
CA THR A 390 2.86 -6.58 23.94
C THR A 390 3.33 -6.29 22.52
N LEU A 391 2.41 -6.27 21.57
CA LEU A 391 2.67 -5.94 20.17
C LEU A 391 2.02 -4.59 19.82
N GLU A 392 2.75 -3.78 19.06
CA GLU A 392 2.33 -2.42 18.72
C GLU A 392 2.42 -2.20 17.20
N GLY A 393 1.56 -1.34 16.66
CA GLY A 393 1.66 -0.93 15.25
C GLY A 393 2.95 -0.15 14.99
N THR A 394 3.58 -0.36 13.86
CA THR A 394 4.90 0.23 13.53
C THR A 394 4.87 1.76 13.64
N VAL A 395 3.91 2.42 12.99
CA VAL A 395 3.77 3.89 13.01
C VAL A 395 3.03 4.34 14.28
N SER A 396 1.84 3.82 14.55
CA SER A 396 1.00 4.28 15.66
C SER A 396 1.63 3.99 17.04
N GLY A 397 2.27 2.84 17.23
CA GLY A 397 3.02 2.53 18.45
C GLY A 397 4.26 3.42 18.61
N ALA A 398 4.97 3.73 17.50
CA ALA A 398 6.09 4.67 17.56
C ALA A 398 5.63 6.08 17.92
N LEU A 399 4.50 6.55 17.38
CA LEU A 399 3.93 7.86 17.75
C LEU A 399 3.58 7.93 19.24
N SER A 400 2.99 6.85 19.76
CA SER A 400 2.59 6.79 21.17
C SER A 400 3.79 6.74 22.13
N ARG A 401 4.83 5.96 21.82
CA ARG A 401 5.86 5.62 22.80
C ARG A 401 7.25 6.14 22.53
N ARG A 402 7.58 6.34 21.25
CA ARG A 402 8.95 6.65 20.81
C ARG A 402 9.04 8.02 20.14
N THR A 403 7.97 8.82 20.20
CA THR A 403 7.89 10.14 19.59
C THR A 403 7.63 11.19 20.66
N ALA A 404 8.35 12.29 20.61
CA ALA A 404 8.17 13.44 21.47
C ALA A 404 8.05 14.72 20.62
N PRO A 405 7.48 15.81 21.17
CA PRO A 405 7.54 17.10 20.50
C PRO A 405 8.98 17.45 20.10
N GLY A 406 9.16 17.95 18.86
CA GLY A 406 10.46 18.19 18.22
C GLY A 406 10.99 17.01 17.39
N SER A 407 10.39 15.82 17.46
CA SER A 407 10.75 14.71 16.60
C SER A 407 10.46 15.02 15.13
N ARG A 408 11.35 14.60 14.24
CA ARG A 408 11.16 14.70 12.79
C ARG A 408 10.69 13.34 12.24
N LEU A 409 9.86 13.39 11.21
CA LEU A 409 9.41 12.20 10.49
C LEU A 409 9.16 12.54 9.02
N PRO A 410 9.55 11.66 8.10
CA PRO A 410 9.20 11.80 6.69
C PRO A 410 7.69 11.74 6.52
N VAL A 411 7.16 12.65 5.71
CA VAL A 411 5.72 12.71 5.40
C VAL A 411 5.51 12.94 3.91
N ARG A 412 4.50 12.29 3.36
CA ARG A 412 4.05 12.50 1.97
C ARG A 412 2.59 12.91 1.98
N LEU A 413 2.26 13.91 1.19
CA LEU A 413 0.87 14.30 0.94
C LEU A 413 0.22 13.27 0.01
N ARG A 414 -0.97 12.80 0.37
CA ARG A 414 -1.87 12.01 -0.46
C ARG A 414 -3.11 12.84 -0.75
N PRO A 415 -3.18 13.49 -1.91
CA PRO A 415 -4.38 14.18 -2.33
C PRO A 415 -5.54 13.21 -2.51
N ALA A 416 -6.77 13.65 -2.22
CA ALA A 416 -7.99 12.88 -2.42
C ALA A 416 -9.04 13.74 -3.14
N PRO A 417 -8.90 13.96 -4.47
CA PRO A 417 -9.76 14.88 -5.23
C PRO A 417 -11.23 14.48 -5.22
N SER A 418 -11.54 13.20 -5.11
CA SER A 418 -12.90 12.67 -4.98
C SER A 418 -13.57 12.94 -3.63
N PHE A 419 -12.75 13.23 -2.57
CA PHE A 419 -13.25 13.47 -1.22
C PHE A 419 -13.07 14.93 -0.79
N ARG A 420 -13.91 15.80 -1.34
CA ARG A 420 -13.86 17.27 -1.16
C ARG A 420 -15.18 17.85 -0.68
N LEU A 421 -15.08 18.97 0.01
CA LEU A 421 -16.24 19.85 0.19
C LEU A 421 -16.61 20.51 -1.13
N SER A 422 -17.91 20.74 -1.31
CA SER A 422 -18.39 21.55 -2.44
C SER A 422 -17.82 22.97 -2.40
N ASP A 423 -17.50 23.52 -3.56
CA ASP A 423 -17.14 24.93 -3.72
C ASP A 423 -18.31 25.89 -3.46
N ASP A 424 -19.55 25.40 -3.54
CA ASP A 424 -20.74 26.17 -3.19
C ASP A 424 -20.85 26.30 -1.66
N PRO A 425 -20.68 27.51 -1.09
CA PRO A 425 -20.76 27.71 0.36
C PRO A 425 -22.18 27.53 0.92
N THR A 426 -23.18 27.40 0.07
CA THR A 426 -24.57 27.14 0.49
C THR A 426 -24.95 25.66 0.43
N ALA A 427 -24.08 24.80 -0.03
CA ALA A 427 -24.31 23.35 -0.11
C ALA A 427 -24.45 22.74 1.28
N ASP A 428 -25.52 21.96 1.47
CA ASP A 428 -25.69 21.13 2.66
C ASP A 428 -24.69 19.95 2.62
N VAL A 429 -24.17 19.53 3.78
CA VAL A 429 -23.25 18.40 3.90
C VAL A 429 -23.70 17.42 4.97
N VAL A 430 -23.70 16.13 4.63
CA VAL A 430 -23.91 15.02 5.57
C VAL A 430 -22.60 14.27 5.72
N MET A 431 -22.16 14.08 6.95
CA MET A 431 -20.89 13.47 7.33
C MET A 431 -21.15 12.24 8.20
N ILE A 432 -20.54 11.10 7.89
CA ILE A 432 -20.75 9.85 8.63
C ILE A 432 -19.39 9.26 8.97
N GLY A 433 -18.99 9.33 10.26
CA GLY A 433 -17.66 8.93 10.70
C GLY A 433 -17.67 8.06 11.96
N PRO A 434 -17.40 6.75 11.87
CA PRO A 434 -17.22 5.91 13.03
C PRO A 434 -15.81 6.04 13.62
N GLY A 435 -15.72 6.20 14.94
CA GLY A 435 -14.45 6.25 15.65
C GLY A 435 -13.50 7.34 15.13
N VAL A 436 -12.29 6.96 14.72
CA VAL A 436 -11.29 7.89 14.13
C VAL A 436 -11.70 8.42 12.75
N GLY A 437 -12.70 7.82 12.10
CA GLY A 437 -13.27 8.31 10.84
C GLY A 437 -13.93 9.69 10.94
N VAL A 438 -14.04 10.28 12.13
CA VAL A 438 -14.45 11.69 12.29
C VAL A 438 -13.34 12.68 11.94
N ALA A 439 -12.10 12.24 11.78
CA ALA A 439 -10.93 13.10 11.51
C ALA A 439 -11.14 14.06 10.34
N PRO A 440 -11.45 13.58 9.09
CA PRO A 440 -11.67 14.47 7.96
C PRO A 440 -12.88 15.37 8.15
N PHE A 441 -13.90 14.94 8.88
CA PHE A 441 -15.09 15.77 9.14
C PHE A 441 -14.83 16.89 10.13
N ARG A 442 -13.89 16.70 11.07
CA ARG A 442 -13.36 17.80 11.87
C ARG A 442 -12.69 18.86 10.96
N ALA A 443 -11.89 18.42 10.01
CA ALA A 443 -11.27 19.31 9.02
C ALA A 443 -12.32 20.05 8.19
N PHE A 444 -13.36 19.37 7.75
CA PHE A 444 -14.46 19.95 6.98
C PHE A 444 -15.20 21.03 7.77
N LEU A 445 -15.52 20.77 9.04
CA LEU A 445 -16.21 21.77 9.90
C LEU A 445 -15.33 22.99 10.16
N GLN A 446 -14.04 22.80 10.46
CA GLN A 446 -13.08 23.91 10.55
C GLN A 446 -13.00 24.72 9.26
N HIS A 447 -12.97 24.05 8.13
CA HIS A 447 -12.89 24.71 6.83
C HIS A 447 -14.15 25.51 6.51
N ARG A 448 -15.33 24.92 6.72
CA ARG A 448 -16.62 25.60 6.54
C ARG A 448 -16.74 26.83 7.43
N GLN A 449 -16.35 26.72 8.71
CA GLN A 449 -16.30 27.85 9.64
C GLN A 449 -15.38 28.97 9.13
N ALA A 450 -14.14 28.62 8.71
CA ALA A 450 -13.17 29.59 8.24
C ALA A 450 -13.59 30.25 6.91
N ARG A 451 -14.27 29.52 6.02
CA ARG A 451 -14.81 30.01 4.74
C ARG A 451 -16.09 30.84 4.93
N GLY A 452 -16.79 30.63 6.06
CA GLY A 452 -18.07 31.29 6.33
C GLY A 452 -19.23 30.67 5.56
N ASP A 453 -19.23 29.35 5.39
CA ASP A 453 -20.28 28.60 4.69
C ASP A 453 -21.62 28.73 5.42
N THR A 454 -22.70 28.72 4.64
CA THR A 454 -24.07 28.90 5.13
C THR A 454 -24.98 27.70 4.92
N GLY A 455 -24.54 26.70 4.14
CA GLY A 455 -25.24 25.43 4.01
C GLY A 455 -25.22 24.65 5.33
N ARG A 456 -26.21 23.79 5.56
CA ARG A 456 -26.33 23.01 6.80
C ARG A 456 -25.29 21.91 6.86
N SER A 457 -24.89 21.57 8.08
CA SER A 457 -23.96 20.49 8.38
C SER A 457 -24.61 19.47 9.31
N TRP A 458 -24.59 18.20 8.92
CA TRP A 458 -25.10 17.11 9.74
C TRP A 458 -24.01 16.04 9.92
N LEU A 459 -23.64 15.75 11.18
CA LEU A 459 -22.60 14.77 11.49
C LEU A 459 -23.19 13.57 12.26
N PHE A 460 -22.96 12.38 11.74
CA PHE A 460 -23.20 11.11 12.42
C PHE A 460 -21.88 10.55 12.95
N CYS A 461 -21.78 10.41 14.28
CA CYS A 461 -20.63 9.80 14.95
C CYS A 461 -20.97 8.40 15.45
N GLY A 462 -20.27 7.38 14.97
CA GLY A 462 -20.32 6.04 15.55
C GLY A 462 -19.25 5.88 16.62
N ILE A 463 -19.64 5.57 17.87
CA ILE A 463 -18.74 5.37 19.00
C ILE A 463 -19.12 4.10 19.77
N ARG A 464 -18.23 3.58 20.60
CA ARG A 464 -18.55 2.44 21.47
C ARG A 464 -19.15 2.89 22.80
N ASP A 465 -18.53 3.86 23.45
CA ASP A 465 -18.91 4.38 24.75
C ASP A 465 -18.92 5.92 24.69
N ARG A 466 -20.08 6.50 25.04
CA ARG A 466 -20.30 7.95 24.93
C ARG A 466 -19.41 8.79 25.84
N ASP A 467 -19.03 8.23 26.97
CA ASP A 467 -18.24 8.96 27.96
C ASP A 467 -16.73 8.83 27.72
N ARG A 468 -16.30 7.79 26.99
CA ARG A 468 -14.88 7.46 26.80
C ARG A 468 -14.36 7.67 25.38
N ASP A 469 -15.22 7.43 24.39
CA ASP A 469 -14.79 7.33 22.99
C ASP A 469 -15.31 8.48 22.12
N PHE A 470 -15.96 9.50 22.72
CA PHE A 470 -16.46 10.63 21.94
C PHE A 470 -15.35 11.64 21.68
N LEU A 471 -14.64 11.44 20.57
CA LEU A 471 -13.53 12.28 20.14
C LEU A 471 -14.01 13.70 19.83
N TYR A 472 -13.23 14.70 20.22
CA TYR A 472 -13.50 16.12 19.94
C TYR A 472 -14.87 16.63 20.40
N ARG A 473 -15.47 16.02 21.43
CA ARG A 473 -16.81 16.37 21.95
C ARG A 473 -16.98 17.87 22.12
N ASP A 474 -16.07 18.51 22.85
CA ASP A 474 -16.18 19.92 23.17
C ASP A 474 -16.14 20.79 21.90
N GLU A 475 -15.31 20.44 20.91
CA GLU A 475 -15.22 21.14 19.63
C GLU A 475 -16.54 21.02 18.84
N PHE A 476 -17.13 19.82 18.77
CA PHE A 476 -18.41 19.61 18.10
C PHE A 476 -19.57 20.32 18.81
N GLU A 477 -19.58 20.35 20.14
CA GLU A 477 -20.57 21.10 20.93
C GLU A 477 -20.42 22.62 20.69
N ASP A 478 -19.20 23.13 20.64
CA ASP A 478 -18.91 24.53 20.31
C ASP A 478 -19.37 24.89 18.90
N TRP A 479 -19.13 24.04 17.89
CA TRP A 479 -19.63 24.27 16.53
C TRP A 479 -21.14 24.23 16.44
N ARG A 480 -21.81 23.39 17.24
CA ARG A 480 -23.28 23.43 17.35
C ARG A 480 -23.76 24.78 17.93
N ASN A 481 -23.12 25.25 19.00
CA ASN A 481 -23.47 26.54 19.60
C ASN A 481 -23.25 27.73 18.65
N GLN A 482 -22.31 27.58 17.72
CA GLN A 482 -21.97 28.61 16.70
C GLN A 482 -22.74 28.43 15.39
N ALA A 483 -23.64 27.46 15.28
CA ALA A 483 -24.39 27.11 14.08
C ALA A 483 -23.47 26.79 12.87
N VAL A 484 -22.30 26.20 13.10
CA VAL A 484 -21.44 25.60 12.06
C VAL A 484 -21.83 24.14 11.85
N LEU A 485 -22.25 23.46 12.92
CA LEU A 485 -22.80 22.10 12.91
C LEU A 485 -24.28 22.17 13.35
N ASP A 486 -25.20 21.96 12.41
CA ASP A 486 -26.64 22.07 12.72
C ASP A 486 -27.15 20.84 13.48
N GLU A 487 -26.77 19.64 13.04
CA GLU A 487 -27.23 18.39 13.62
C GLU A 487 -26.05 17.46 13.96
N LEU A 488 -26.13 16.82 15.11
CA LEU A 488 -25.14 15.86 15.59
C LEU A 488 -25.84 14.64 16.19
N ASP A 489 -25.72 13.51 15.49
CA ASP A 489 -26.18 12.23 15.99
C ASP A 489 -25.02 11.35 16.44
N VAL A 490 -25.14 10.80 17.64
CA VAL A 490 -24.13 9.93 18.22
C VAL A 490 -24.73 8.54 18.44
N ALA A 491 -24.34 7.60 17.59
CA ALA A 491 -24.72 6.20 17.70
C ALA A 491 -23.70 5.45 18.58
N THR A 492 -24.19 4.68 19.54
CA THR A 492 -23.35 3.86 20.41
C THR A 492 -23.57 2.37 20.12
N SER A 493 -22.48 1.60 20.06
CA SER A 493 -22.54 0.15 19.83
C SER A 493 -22.75 -0.67 21.12
N ARG A 494 -22.90 -0.02 22.30
CA ARG A 494 -23.17 -0.62 23.61
C ARG A 494 -24.14 0.22 24.40
#